data_18ced5514acf90251b0469ac91f81b44
#
_entry.id   18ced5514acf90251b0469ac91f81b44
#
_cell.length_a   1.000
_cell.length_b   1.000
_cell.length_c   1.000
_cell.angle_alpha   90.00
_cell.angle_beta   90.00
_cell.angle_gamma   90.00
#
_symmetry.space_group_name_H-M   'P 1'
#
loop_
_entity.id
_entity.type
_entity.pdbx_description
1 polymer ?
#
loop_
_entity_poly.entity_id
_entity_poly.type
_entity_poly.pdbx_seq_one_letter_code
_entity_poly.pdbx_strand_id
1 'polypeptide(L)'
;RERTNDQTPVWQPSNELFNTSDIIKREFRCRGCSNSCALTLHRFASGNKFVSGNRCEFGLKSLGSGKKKHTGFVDWKIKRLFSGEVLSSDAAPMGDIGIMRVLNTWEHYPYWHTLFTELGFRVVLSDPTTAAIMAKGSDTVPSQSLCLPAKIVHGHALSLAEKGVRNIWFPCIPKEE
;
A
#
# COMPACT_ATOMS: atom_id res chain seq x y z
N ARG A 1 6.53 -17.50 31.70
CA ARG A 1 5.22 -16.98 32.16
C ARG A 1 4.15 -17.88 31.55
N GLU A 2 3.59 -18.74 32.38
CA GLU A 2 2.50 -19.65 32.08
C GLU A 2 1.27 -18.87 31.59
N ARG A 3 0.79 -19.21 30.39
CA ARG A 3 -0.54 -18.80 29.95
C ARG A 3 -1.55 -19.74 30.54
N THR A 4 -2.07 -19.39 31.69
CA THR A 4 -3.32 -19.94 32.21
C THR A 4 -4.45 -19.07 31.66
N ASN A 5 -5.17 -19.53 30.69
CA ASN A 5 -6.61 -19.54 30.59
C ASN A 5 -7.04 -19.95 29.17
N ASP A 6 -7.40 -21.20 29.06
CA ASP A 6 -8.01 -21.81 27.89
C ASP A 6 -9.51 -21.44 27.88
N GLN A 7 -9.79 -20.16 27.56
CA GLN A 7 -11.11 -19.73 27.14
C GLN A 7 -10.99 -19.25 25.70
N THR A 8 -11.06 -20.19 24.77
CA THR A 8 -11.40 -19.85 23.38
C THR A 8 -12.67 -19.00 23.42
N PRO A 9 -12.66 -17.76 22.93
CA PRO A 9 -13.88 -16.97 22.87
C PRO A 9 -14.85 -17.70 21.92
N VAL A 10 -15.85 -18.35 22.50
CA VAL A 10 -16.95 -18.91 21.74
C VAL A 10 -17.71 -17.71 21.14
N TRP A 11 -17.52 -17.49 19.85
CA TRP A 11 -18.29 -16.48 19.13
C TRP A 11 -19.78 -16.87 19.19
N GLN A 12 -20.55 -16.17 19.97
CA GLN A 12 -22.00 -16.30 19.99
C GLN A 12 -22.57 -15.11 19.21
N PRO A 13 -23.29 -15.38 18.11
CA PRO A 13 -24.02 -14.30 17.45
C PRO A 13 -25.09 -13.80 18.42
N SER A 14 -24.94 -12.58 18.89
CA SER A 14 -26.03 -11.94 19.65
C SER A 14 -27.21 -11.74 18.72
N ASN A 15 -28.41 -12.17 19.09
CA ASN A 15 -29.64 -11.95 18.33
C ASN A 15 -29.89 -10.46 18.03
N GLU A 16 -29.27 -9.55 18.78
CA GLU A 16 -29.28 -8.11 18.54
C GLU A 16 -28.55 -7.68 17.25
N LEU A 17 -27.53 -8.44 16.80
CA LEU A 17 -26.82 -8.15 15.55
C LEU A 17 -27.69 -8.42 14.31
N PHE A 18 -28.72 -9.26 14.43
CA PHE A 18 -29.60 -9.65 13.32
C PHE A 18 -30.94 -8.91 13.30
N ASN A 19 -31.20 -8.00 14.25
CA ASN A 19 -32.37 -7.17 14.23
C ASN A 19 -32.25 -6.11 13.12
N THR A 20 -32.64 -6.49 11.89
CA THR A 20 -32.54 -5.65 10.70
C THR A 20 -33.64 -4.58 10.61
N SER A 21 -34.63 -4.61 11.53
CA SER A 21 -35.78 -3.70 11.54
C SER A 21 -35.40 -2.22 11.73
N ASP A 22 -34.26 -1.95 12.35
CA ASP A 22 -33.84 -0.59 12.72
C ASP A 22 -32.73 -0.02 11.81
N ILE A 23 -32.55 -0.61 10.63
CA ILE A 23 -31.56 -0.14 9.67
C ILE A 23 -32.20 0.86 8.71
N ILE A 24 -31.85 2.13 8.85
CA ILE A 24 -32.27 3.17 7.91
C ILE A 24 -31.37 3.10 6.68
N LYS A 25 -31.96 2.88 5.52
CA LYS A 25 -31.26 2.85 4.22
C LYS A 25 -31.49 4.13 3.45
N ARG A 26 -30.42 4.72 2.89
CA ARG A 26 -30.49 5.88 2.01
C ARG A 26 -29.61 5.67 0.79
N GLU A 27 -30.18 5.80 -0.39
CA GLU A 27 -29.46 5.70 -1.65
C GLU A 27 -29.00 7.08 -2.15
N PHE A 28 -27.81 7.13 -2.71
CA PHE A 28 -27.25 8.34 -3.32
C PHE A 28 -26.17 7.98 -4.35
N ARG A 29 -25.78 8.95 -5.19
CA ARG A 29 -24.70 8.77 -6.15
C ARG A 29 -23.40 9.37 -5.64
N CYS A 30 -22.31 8.63 -5.84
CA CYS A 30 -20.97 9.10 -5.53
C CYS A 30 -20.58 10.25 -6.48
N ARG A 31 -19.99 11.31 -5.94
CA ARG A 31 -19.52 12.47 -6.72
C ARG A 31 -17.98 12.52 -6.81
N GLY A 32 -17.29 11.43 -6.49
CA GLY A 32 -15.83 11.39 -6.42
C GLY A 32 -15.13 11.25 -7.76
N CYS A 33 -15.78 10.69 -8.77
CA CYS A 33 -15.24 10.48 -10.11
C CYS A 33 -16.36 10.28 -11.13
N SER A 34 -16.01 10.15 -12.41
CA SER A 34 -16.94 9.95 -13.53
C SER A 34 -17.79 8.67 -13.42
N ASN A 35 -17.36 7.66 -12.66
CA ASN A 35 -18.12 6.42 -12.49
C ASN A 35 -19.46 6.60 -11.79
N SER A 36 -19.64 7.68 -11.01
CA SER A 36 -20.90 8.05 -10.37
C SER A 36 -21.66 6.87 -9.74
N CYS A 37 -20.95 6.01 -9.00
CA CYS A 37 -21.48 4.78 -8.43
C CYS A 37 -22.73 5.02 -7.60
N ALA A 38 -23.74 4.14 -7.74
CA ALA A 38 -24.89 4.10 -6.84
C ALA A 38 -24.42 3.52 -5.49
N LEU A 39 -24.61 4.30 -4.42
CA LEU A 39 -24.19 3.96 -3.07
C LEU A 39 -25.43 3.85 -2.17
N THR A 40 -25.43 2.88 -1.27
CA THR A 40 -26.44 2.75 -0.23
C THR A 40 -25.81 2.96 1.14
N LEU A 41 -26.24 3.98 1.85
CA LEU A 41 -25.88 4.22 3.24
C LEU A 41 -26.81 3.42 4.15
N HIS A 42 -26.23 2.59 4.99
CA HIS A 42 -26.90 1.87 6.07
C HIS A 42 -26.58 2.56 7.39
N ARG A 43 -27.59 2.98 8.12
CA ARG A 43 -27.45 3.55 9.46
C ARG A 43 -28.10 2.61 10.45
N PHE A 44 -27.30 2.09 11.37
CA PHE A 44 -27.72 1.17 12.42
C PHE A 44 -28.25 1.93 13.64
N ALA A 45 -29.10 1.30 14.46
CA ALA A 45 -29.58 1.86 15.72
C ALA A 45 -28.45 2.26 16.67
N SER A 46 -27.33 1.54 16.63
CA SER A 46 -26.08 1.87 17.36
C SER A 46 -25.40 3.17 16.91
N GLY A 47 -25.92 3.86 15.91
CA GLY A 47 -25.31 5.05 15.31
C GLY A 47 -24.19 4.75 14.29
N ASN A 48 -23.78 3.52 14.17
CA ASN A 48 -22.79 3.10 13.18
C ASN A 48 -23.33 3.28 11.75
N LYS A 49 -22.44 3.59 10.82
CA LYS A 49 -22.79 3.78 9.42
C LYS A 49 -21.96 2.86 8.54
N PHE A 50 -22.57 2.28 7.54
CA PHE A 50 -21.92 1.46 6.53
C PHE A 50 -22.38 1.87 5.14
N VAL A 51 -21.49 1.85 4.15
CA VAL A 51 -21.82 2.12 2.75
C VAL A 51 -21.54 0.89 1.92
N SER A 52 -22.53 0.53 1.11
CA SER A 52 -22.39 -0.52 0.09
C SER A 52 -22.50 0.06 -1.32
N GLY A 53 -22.09 -0.73 -2.33
CA GLY A 53 -22.10 -0.32 -3.73
C GLY A 53 -20.87 0.47 -4.18
N ASN A 54 -19.93 0.74 -3.27
CA ASN A 54 -18.68 1.42 -3.60
C ASN A 54 -17.71 0.50 -4.37
N ARG A 55 -17.11 1.04 -5.43
CA ARG A 55 -16.05 0.38 -6.21
C ARG A 55 -14.66 0.85 -5.82
N CYS A 56 -14.55 1.80 -4.90
CA CYS A 56 -13.30 2.35 -4.38
C CYS A 56 -13.52 2.95 -2.99
N GLU A 57 -12.44 3.31 -2.30
CA GLU A 57 -12.49 3.86 -0.94
C GLU A 57 -13.13 5.26 -0.84
N PHE A 58 -13.27 5.98 -1.96
CA PHE A 58 -13.78 7.35 -1.95
C PHE A 58 -15.22 7.41 -1.42
N GLY A 59 -16.06 6.43 -1.76
CA GLY A 59 -17.44 6.36 -1.26
C GLY A 59 -17.53 6.27 0.27
N LEU A 60 -16.55 5.61 0.91
CA LEU A 60 -16.47 5.53 2.37
C LEU A 60 -15.97 6.86 2.99
N LYS A 61 -15.03 7.54 2.34
CA LYS A 61 -14.48 8.82 2.80
C LYS A 61 -15.51 9.94 2.79
N SER A 62 -16.46 9.91 1.84
CA SER A 62 -17.50 10.93 1.71
C SER A 62 -18.50 10.98 2.87
N LEU A 63 -18.51 9.95 3.73
CA LEU A 63 -19.39 9.89 4.90
C LEU A 63 -18.89 10.66 6.12
N GLY A 64 -17.75 11.33 6.02
CA GLY A 64 -17.24 12.16 7.11
C GLY A 64 -17.04 11.40 8.41
N SER A 65 -16.69 10.11 8.35
CA SER A 65 -16.28 9.40 9.55
C SER A 65 -14.98 10.02 10.02
N GLY A 66 -15.05 10.90 11.00
CA GLY A 66 -13.90 11.43 11.75
C GLY A 66 -13.19 10.31 12.53
N LYS A 67 -12.91 9.19 11.85
CA LYS A 67 -12.09 8.14 12.43
C LYS A 67 -10.72 8.74 12.66
N LYS A 68 -10.31 8.80 13.92
CA LYS A 68 -8.91 8.93 14.29
C LYS A 68 -8.14 8.05 13.33
N LYS A 69 -7.21 8.62 12.58
CA LYS A 69 -6.35 7.90 11.66
C LYS A 69 -5.54 6.94 12.52
N HIS A 70 -6.05 5.74 12.74
CA HIS A 70 -5.25 4.70 13.35
C HIS A 70 -4.14 4.44 12.35
N THR A 71 -2.91 4.67 12.79
CA THR A 71 -1.75 4.27 12.02
C THR A 71 -1.87 2.77 11.84
N GLY A 72 -2.25 2.32 10.66
CA GLY A 72 -2.39 0.89 10.39
C GLY A 72 -1.05 0.19 10.60
N PHE A 73 -1.06 -1.06 11.03
CA PHE A 73 0.17 -1.85 11.15
C PHE A 73 0.97 -1.86 9.84
N VAL A 74 0.29 -1.84 8.70
CA VAL A 74 0.90 -1.77 7.36
C VAL A 74 1.69 -0.46 7.19
N ASP A 75 1.13 0.68 7.57
CA ASP A 75 1.82 1.98 7.48
C ASP A 75 3.07 2.00 8.38
N TRP A 76 2.98 1.41 9.57
CA TRP A 76 4.12 1.26 10.46
C TRP A 76 5.18 0.35 9.84
N LYS A 77 4.78 -0.81 9.30
CA LYS A 77 5.68 -1.76 8.63
C LYS A 77 6.42 -1.09 7.46
N ILE A 78 5.71 -0.38 6.60
CA ILE A 78 6.29 0.34 5.46
C ILE A 78 7.33 1.35 5.92
N LYS A 79 6.98 2.19 6.90
CA LYS A 79 7.91 3.17 7.46
C LYS A 79 9.16 2.50 8.05
N ARG A 80 8.98 1.43 8.81
CA ARG A 80 10.08 0.70 9.41
C ARG A 80 10.97 0.04 8.37
N LEU A 81 10.39 -0.55 7.32
CA LEU A 81 11.10 -1.24 6.26
C LEU A 81 12.06 -0.29 5.51
N PHE A 82 11.58 0.91 5.19
CA PHE A 82 12.31 1.90 4.38
C PHE A 82 12.94 3.03 5.22
N SER A 83 13.21 2.79 6.50
CA SER A 83 13.81 3.80 7.42
C SER A 83 15.34 3.79 7.45
N GLY A 84 16.01 3.08 6.55
CA GLY A 84 17.47 3.05 6.51
C GLY A 84 18.06 4.45 6.30
N GLU A 85 19.18 4.75 6.97
CA GLU A 85 19.90 6.00 6.77
C GLU A 85 20.54 6.04 5.38
N VAL A 86 20.34 7.13 4.67
CA VAL A 86 20.89 7.32 3.33
C VAL A 86 22.18 8.12 3.42
N LEU A 87 23.25 7.61 2.85
CA LEU A 87 24.52 8.33 2.79
C LEU A 87 24.37 9.67 2.06
N SER A 88 25.09 10.70 2.50
CA SER A 88 25.23 11.93 1.72
C SER A 88 26.03 11.66 0.44
N SER A 89 25.89 12.52 -0.56
CA SER A 89 26.65 12.38 -1.81
C SER A 89 28.17 12.34 -1.57
N ASP A 90 28.65 13.10 -0.60
CA ASP A 90 30.08 13.18 -0.26
C ASP A 90 30.59 11.93 0.47
N ALA A 91 29.70 11.22 1.17
CA ALA A 91 30.00 9.99 1.88
C ALA A 91 29.80 8.73 1.00
N ALA A 92 29.44 8.89 -0.26
CA ALA A 92 29.13 7.80 -1.19
C ALA A 92 30.12 7.78 -2.38
N PRO A 93 31.35 7.30 -2.21
CA PRO A 93 32.36 7.31 -3.26
C PRO A 93 31.99 6.47 -4.47
N MET A 94 31.12 5.47 -4.31
CA MET A 94 30.63 4.62 -5.40
C MET A 94 29.44 5.25 -6.17
N GLY A 95 28.95 6.41 -5.73
CA GLY A 95 27.82 7.10 -6.35
C GLY A 95 26.46 6.53 -5.96
N ASP A 96 25.46 6.73 -6.82
CA ASP A 96 24.06 6.37 -6.57
C ASP A 96 23.72 4.99 -7.09
N ILE A 97 22.95 4.23 -6.27
CA ILE A 97 22.29 3.01 -6.69
C ILE A 97 20.78 3.10 -6.38
N GLY A 98 19.96 2.91 -7.40
CA GLY A 98 18.51 2.93 -7.28
C GLY A 98 17.95 1.58 -6.86
N ILE A 99 17.00 1.59 -5.93
CA ILE A 99 16.24 0.40 -5.56
C ILE A 99 14.76 0.70 -5.75
N MET A 100 14.09 -0.14 -6.54
CA MET A 100 12.66 -0.03 -6.81
C MET A 100 11.84 -0.63 -5.66
N ARG A 101 10.74 0.03 -5.26
CA ARG A 101 9.81 -0.47 -4.23
C ARG A 101 8.81 -1.45 -4.84
N VAL A 102 9.30 -2.56 -5.39
CA VAL A 102 8.48 -3.54 -6.12
C VAL A 102 8.84 -4.97 -5.77
N LEU A 103 7.90 -5.87 -5.97
CA LEU A 103 8.09 -7.31 -5.86
C LEU A 103 8.86 -7.71 -4.57
N ASN A 104 9.80 -8.62 -4.67
CA ASN A 104 10.58 -9.16 -3.55
C ASN A 104 11.49 -8.11 -2.86
N THR A 105 11.69 -6.94 -3.48
CA THR A 105 12.42 -5.85 -2.85
C THR A 105 11.78 -5.43 -1.52
N TRP A 106 10.46 -5.57 -1.38
CA TRP A 106 9.75 -5.27 -0.13
C TRP A 106 10.25 -6.10 1.05
N GLU A 107 10.67 -7.33 0.84
CA GLU A 107 11.17 -8.22 1.90
C GLU A 107 12.68 -8.10 2.07
N HIS A 108 13.40 -7.95 0.98
CA HIS A 108 14.85 -7.96 0.97
C HIS A 108 15.50 -6.57 1.08
N TYR A 109 14.71 -5.49 1.12
CA TYR A 109 15.26 -4.12 1.15
C TYR A 109 16.25 -3.86 2.28
N PRO A 110 16.02 -4.25 3.55
CA PRO A 110 17.01 -4.01 4.61
C PRO A 110 18.36 -4.63 4.33
N TYR A 111 18.38 -5.82 3.73
CA TYR A 111 19.61 -6.49 3.33
C TYR A 111 20.35 -5.71 2.23
N TRP A 112 19.64 -5.38 1.14
CA TRP A 112 20.24 -4.65 0.02
C TRP A 112 20.68 -3.24 0.41
N HIS A 113 19.89 -2.57 1.23
CA HIS A 113 20.25 -1.25 1.75
C HIS A 113 21.56 -1.31 2.54
N THR A 114 21.68 -2.22 3.50
CA THR A 114 22.90 -2.37 4.28
C THR A 114 24.09 -2.73 3.40
N LEU A 115 23.94 -3.70 2.51
CA LEU A 115 25.01 -4.13 1.60
C LEU A 115 25.53 -2.95 0.78
N PHE A 116 24.67 -2.21 0.10
CA PHE A 116 25.10 -1.10 -0.76
C PHE A 116 25.64 0.09 0.04
N THR A 117 25.10 0.35 1.22
CA THR A 117 25.61 1.40 2.12
C THR A 117 27.04 1.06 2.57
N GLU A 118 27.30 -0.19 2.98
CA GLU A 118 28.65 -0.66 3.38
C GLU A 118 29.64 -0.67 2.20
N LEU A 119 29.15 -0.88 0.98
CA LEU A 119 29.95 -0.76 -0.24
C LEU A 119 30.20 0.69 -0.67
N GLY A 120 29.68 1.67 0.05
CA GLY A 120 29.88 3.09 -0.24
C GLY A 120 28.95 3.67 -1.31
N PHE A 121 27.80 3.06 -1.57
CA PHE A 121 26.76 3.62 -2.43
C PHE A 121 25.75 4.44 -1.63
N ARG A 122 25.27 5.53 -2.22
CA ARG A 122 24.04 6.20 -1.77
C ARG A 122 22.83 5.45 -2.33
N VAL A 123 22.05 4.83 -1.47
CA VAL A 123 20.84 4.10 -1.87
C VAL A 123 19.69 5.09 -2.11
N VAL A 124 19.19 5.12 -3.34
CA VAL A 124 18.07 5.97 -3.75
C VAL A 124 16.84 5.11 -4.00
N LEU A 125 15.75 5.35 -3.26
CA LEU A 125 14.49 4.66 -3.45
C LEU A 125 13.63 5.32 -4.52
N SER A 126 12.91 4.51 -5.29
CA SER A 126 11.80 5.00 -6.12
C SER A 126 10.69 5.58 -5.25
N ASP A 127 9.83 6.43 -5.81
CA ASP A 127 8.69 6.97 -5.10
C ASP A 127 7.72 5.86 -4.64
N PRO A 128 6.90 6.10 -3.62
CA PRO A 128 5.87 5.15 -3.23
C PRO A 128 4.92 4.81 -4.38
N THR A 129 4.46 3.57 -4.47
CA THR A 129 3.51 3.13 -5.49
C THR A 129 2.21 3.93 -5.40
N THR A 130 1.87 4.62 -6.48
CA THR A 130 0.65 5.40 -6.65
C THR A 130 0.08 5.17 -8.05
N ALA A 131 -1.15 5.62 -8.29
CA ALA A 131 -1.72 5.62 -9.63
C ALA A 131 -0.87 6.43 -10.63
N ALA A 132 -0.20 7.50 -10.18
CA ALA A 132 0.71 8.29 -11.02
C ALA A 132 1.96 7.50 -11.43
N ILE A 133 2.57 6.76 -10.51
CA ILE A 133 3.71 5.87 -10.82
C ILE A 133 3.29 4.78 -11.82
N MET A 134 2.11 4.19 -11.64
CA MET A 134 1.60 3.18 -12.57
C MET A 134 1.36 3.77 -13.97
N ALA A 135 0.72 4.95 -14.05
CA ALA A 135 0.46 5.62 -15.32
C ALA A 135 1.76 6.01 -16.06
N LYS A 136 2.77 6.48 -15.30
CA LYS A 136 4.09 6.83 -15.82
C LYS A 136 4.75 5.69 -16.60
N GLY A 137 4.62 4.45 -16.12
CA GLY A 137 5.22 3.27 -16.74
C GLY A 137 4.38 2.65 -17.86
N SER A 138 3.12 3.04 -18.03
CA SER A 138 2.15 2.33 -18.87
C SER A 138 2.60 2.17 -20.33
N ASP A 139 3.21 3.20 -20.91
CA ASP A 139 3.62 3.23 -22.31
C ASP A 139 4.87 2.38 -22.61
N THR A 140 5.59 1.98 -21.56
CA THR A 140 6.79 1.14 -21.68
C THR A 140 6.51 -0.34 -21.44
N VAL A 141 5.28 -0.70 -21.05
CA VAL A 141 4.89 -2.09 -20.80
C VAL A 141 4.77 -2.86 -22.11
N PRO A 142 5.57 -3.93 -22.32
CA PRO A 142 5.62 -4.60 -23.63
C PRO A 142 4.39 -5.47 -23.93
N SER A 143 3.60 -5.83 -22.92
CA SER A 143 2.44 -6.70 -23.10
C SER A 143 1.33 -6.38 -22.10
N GLN A 144 0.10 -6.37 -22.59
CA GLN A 144 -1.10 -6.22 -21.77
C GLN A 144 -1.35 -7.44 -20.85
N SER A 145 -0.79 -8.60 -21.17
CA SER A 145 -0.95 -9.83 -20.40
C SER A 145 -0.10 -9.87 -19.11
N LEU A 146 0.83 -8.94 -18.92
CA LEU A 146 1.61 -8.85 -17.67
C LEU A 146 0.70 -8.59 -16.48
N CYS A 147 0.99 -9.23 -15.35
CA CYS A 147 0.30 -8.96 -14.08
C CYS A 147 0.56 -7.52 -13.59
N LEU A 148 -0.34 -6.98 -12.81
CA LEU A 148 -0.24 -5.60 -12.32
C LEU A 148 1.09 -5.31 -11.58
N PRO A 149 1.59 -6.17 -10.67
CA PRO A 149 2.89 -5.94 -10.02
C PRO A 149 4.04 -5.81 -11.02
N ALA A 150 4.08 -6.62 -12.08
CA ALA A 150 5.10 -6.52 -13.12
C ALA A 150 5.00 -5.22 -13.93
N LYS A 151 3.78 -4.75 -14.23
CA LYS A 151 3.56 -3.47 -14.92
C LYS A 151 4.07 -2.27 -14.10
N ILE A 152 3.88 -2.32 -12.79
CA ILE A 152 4.30 -1.24 -11.89
C ILE A 152 5.82 -1.07 -11.86
N VAL A 153 6.61 -2.12 -12.10
CA VAL A 153 8.09 -2.05 -12.17
C VAL A 153 8.55 -0.96 -13.13
N HIS A 154 7.91 -0.84 -14.28
CA HIS A 154 8.25 0.16 -15.30
C HIS A 154 8.12 1.60 -14.77
N GLY A 155 7.04 1.90 -14.05
CA GLY A 155 6.85 3.21 -13.43
C GLY A 155 7.89 3.53 -12.36
N HIS A 156 8.30 2.54 -11.59
CA HIS A 156 9.35 2.73 -10.58
C HIS A 156 10.73 2.92 -11.21
N ALA A 157 11.04 2.21 -12.30
CA ALA A 157 12.28 2.42 -13.05
C ALA A 157 12.36 3.85 -13.59
N LEU A 158 11.28 4.34 -14.22
CA LEU A 158 11.21 5.72 -14.69
C LEU A 158 11.30 6.76 -13.57
N SER A 159 10.70 6.51 -12.40
CA SER A 159 10.83 7.36 -11.23
C SER A 159 12.29 7.53 -10.78
N LEU A 160 13.09 6.46 -10.82
CA LEU A 160 14.52 6.53 -10.52
C LEU A 160 15.32 7.26 -11.61
N ALA A 161 15.02 7.00 -12.89
CA ALA A 161 15.65 7.67 -14.00
C ALA A 161 15.45 9.19 -13.96
N GLU A 162 14.24 9.67 -13.61
CA GLU A 162 13.93 11.09 -13.42
C GLU A 162 14.69 11.72 -12.24
N LYS A 163 15.04 10.93 -11.24
CA LYS A 163 15.93 11.36 -10.13
C LYS A 163 17.40 11.40 -10.53
N GLY A 164 17.73 11.09 -11.79
CA GLY A 164 19.10 11.08 -12.29
C GLY A 164 19.90 9.83 -11.93
N VAL A 165 19.25 8.81 -11.37
CA VAL A 165 19.92 7.55 -10.99
C VAL A 165 20.21 6.74 -12.25
N ARG A 166 21.49 6.40 -12.46
CA ARG A 166 21.95 5.65 -13.65
C ARG A 166 22.02 4.15 -13.43
N ASN A 167 22.28 3.74 -12.21
CA ASN A 167 22.40 2.33 -11.84
C ASN A 167 21.21 1.91 -11.01
N ILE A 168 20.43 0.93 -11.48
CA ILE A 168 19.26 0.41 -10.78
C ILE A 168 19.52 -1.04 -10.44
N TRP A 169 19.42 -1.38 -9.15
CA TRP A 169 19.46 -2.74 -8.69
C TRP A 169 18.08 -3.37 -8.77
N PHE A 170 18.00 -4.46 -9.52
CA PHE A 170 16.76 -5.24 -9.68
C PHE A 170 17.09 -6.73 -9.64
N PRO A 171 17.06 -7.37 -8.45
CA PRO A 171 17.37 -8.78 -8.32
C PRO A 171 16.28 -9.63 -9.00
N CYS A 172 16.69 -10.56 -9.84
CA CYS A 172 15.82 -11.58 -10.40
C CYS A 172 15.93 -12.84 -9.53
N ILE A 173 14.86 -13.15 -8.81
CA ILE A 173 14.78 -14.31 -7.92
C ILE A 173 13.81 -15.30 -8.56
N PRO A 174 14.28 -16.31 -9.30
CA PRO A 174 13.41 -17.22 -10.03
C PRO A 174 12.67 -18.21 -9.11
N LYS A 175 13.21 -18.46 -7.93
CA LYS A 175 12.64 -19.37 -6.93
C LYS A 175 13.12 -18.97 -5.53
N GLU A 176 12.20 -18.92 -4.58
CA GLU A 176 12.49 -18.82 -3.14
C GLU A 176 12.25 -20.20 -2.50
N GLU A 177 13.16 -20.62 -1.62
CA GLU A 177 13.05 -21.86 -0.82
C GLU A 177 12.69 -21.54 0.63
#